data_e5cad48fab7ed6303669743de8289a12
#
_entry.id   e5cad48fab7ed6303669743de8289a12
#
_cell.length_a   1.000
_cell.length_b   1.000
_cell.length_c   1.000
_cell.angle_alpha   90.00
_cell.angle_beta   90.00
_cell.angle_gamma   90.00
#
_symmetry.space_group_name_H-M   'P 1'
#
loop_
_entity.id
_entity.type
_entity.pdbx_description
1 polymer ?
#
loop_
_entity_poly.entity_id
_entity_poly.type
_entity_poly.pdbx_seq_one_letter_code
_entity_poly.pdbx_strand_id
1 'polypeptide(L)'
;MKTNYGNWISTPMMKTLVAIAAVLYVLTVLYAVIYDRVTAPFFILAILAGVATIVVLYMYYCRRVFDFEGGGLMRRIHAYLLDQLPWDGLGRALDVGCGSGALTIATAKRFPLAEVQGIDYWPPMWNYGQAQCESNAAAEGVAERCAFQHGDAAKLDFPDNHFDAVVSNFVFHEVRTQKDKFMLIEEALRVLKKGGAFALHDTFGNRDMYGDMDVFVAYLKEQGIADVSYIPNTERNIEMPPAVRFMLRGVGMLYGTK
;
A
#
# COMPACT_ATOMS: atom_id res chain seq x y z
N MET A 1 -24.05 4.90 4.67
CA MET A 1 -23.31 4.95 3.39
C MET A 1 -22.36 3.77 3.38
N LYS A 2 -22.04 3.13 2.25
CA LYS A 2 -21.09 2.00 2.20
C LYS A 2 -19.71 2.54 1.90
N THR A 3 -18.68 2.05 2.61
CA THR A 3 -17.28 2.40 2.35
C THR A 3 -16.79 1.82 1.02
N ASN A 4 -15.86 2.52 0.38
CA ASN A 4 -15.16 2.06 -0.80
C ASN A 4 -13.68 2.38 -0.68
N TYR A 5 -12.90 1.42 -0.23
CA TYR A 5 -11.46 1.58 -0.09
C TYR A 5 -10.66 1.18 -1.35
N GLY A 6 -11.38 0.82 -2.43
CA GLY A 6 -10.72 0.33 -3.63
C GLY A 6 -10.09 -1.04 -3.45
N ASN A 7 -9.15 -1.36 -4.33
CA ASN A 7 -8.40 -2.60 -4.24
C ASN A 7 -7.03 -2.42 -4.92
N TRP A 8 -6.01 -2.97 -4.34
CA TRP A 8 -4.63 -2.94 -4.85
C TRP A 8 -4.52 -3.52 -6.26
N ILE A 9 -5.29 -4.59 -6.52
CA ILE A 9 -5.44 -5.16 -7.86
C ILE A 9 -6.55 -4.40 -8.57
N SER A 10 -6.18 -3.42 -9.38
CA SER A 10 -7.13 -2.49 -9.99
C SER A 10 -8.07 -3.16 -11.00
N THR A 11 -9.28 -2.61 -11.15
CA THR A 11 -10.24 -3.08 -12.16
C THR A 11 -9.71 -2.95 -13.60
N PRO A 12 -9.03 -1.87 -14.01
CA PRO A 12 -8.40 -1.78 -15.32
C PRO A 12 -7.40 -2.91 -15.58
N MET A 13 -6.53 -3.21 -14.61
CA MET A 13 -5.57 -4.32 -14.73
C MET A 13 -6.28 -5.66 -14.95
N MET A 14 -7.33 -5.95 -14.19
CA MET A 14 -8.12 -7.17 -14.37
C MET A 14 -8.77 -7.25 -15.77
N LYS A 15 -9.34 -6.15 -16.25
CA LYS A 15 -9.91 -6.08 -17.61
C LYS A 15 -8.86 -6.36 -18.69
N THR A 16 -7.65 -5.81 -18.53
CA THR A 16 -6.54 -6.05 -19.46
C THR A 16 -6.14 -7.53 -19.49
N LEU A 17 -5.98 -8.16 -18.32
CA LEU A 17 -5.64 -9.58 -18.25
C LEU A 17 -6.71 -10.47 -18.88
N VAL A 18 -7.98 -10.18 -18.64
CA VAL A 18 -9.11 -10.90 -19.28
C VAL A 18 -9.11 -10.70 -20.80
N ALA A 19 -8.86 -9.47 -21.28
CA ALA A 19 -8.79 -9.18 -22.70
C ALA A 19 -7.63 -9.94 -23.38
N ILE A 20 -6.46 -10.00 -22.75
CA ILE A 20 -5.32 -10.79 -23.25
C ILE A 20 -5.70 -12.27 -23.38
N ALA A 21 -6.30 -12.85 -22.33
CA ALA A 21 -6.74 -14.25 -22.38
C ALA A 21 -7.76 -14.49 -23.51
N ALA A 22 -8.75 -13.60 -23.65
CA ALA A 22 -9.76 -13.68 -24.70
C ALA A 22 -9.14 -13.61 -26.11
N VAL A 23 -8.19 -12.69 -26.35
CA VAL A 23 -7.48 -12.58 -27.62
C VAL A 23 -6.72 -13.87 -27.95
N LEU A 24 -6.04 -14.47 -26.97
CA LEU A 24 -5.32 -15.73 -27.17
C LEU A 24 -6.26 -16.87 -27.55
N TYR A 25 -7.44 -16.97 -26.95
CA TYR A 25 -8.47 -17.95 -27.33
C TYR A 25 -8.98 -17.71 -28.76
N VAL A 26 -9.27 -16.44 -29.11
CA VAL A 26 -9.71 -16.10 -30.46
C VAL A 26 -8.64 -16.48 -31.51
N LEU A 27 -7.37 -16.17 -31.25
CA LEU A 27 -6.26 -16.53 -32.13
C LEU A 27 -6.12 -18.06 -32.26
N THR A 28 -6.31 -18.81 -31.17
CA THR A 28 -6.28 -20.28 -31.18
C THR A 28 -7.38 -20.84 -32.09
N VAL A 29 -8.61 -20.32 -31.98
CA VAL A 29 -9.75 -20.74 -32.77
C VAL A 29 -9.55 -20.35 -34.25
N LEU A 30 -9.14 -19.11 -34.54
CA LEU A 30 -8.87 -18.65 -35.89
C LEU A 30 -7.78 -19.48 -36.56
N TYR A 31 -6.72 -19.82 -35.84
CA TYR A 31 -5.67 -20.69 -36.37
C TYR A 31 -6.23 -22.06 -36.79
N ALA A 32 -7.04 -22.68 -35.92
CA ALA A 32 -7.65 -23.98 -36.22
C ALA A 32 -8.57 -23.94 -37.45
N VAL A 33 -9.35 -22.86 -37.59
CA VAL A 33 -10.28 -22.67 -38.69
C VAL A 33 -9.55 -22.40 -40.03
N ILE A 34 -8.51 -21.53 -40.00
CA ILE A 34 -7.81 -21.11 -41.24
C ILE A 34 -6.94 -22.23 -41.80
N TYR A 35 -6.24 -22.95 -40.95
CA TYR A 35 -5.25 -23.95 -41.38
C TYR A 35 -5.80 -25.37 -41.40
N ASP A 36 -7.02 -25.61 -40.91
CA ASP A 36 -7.67 -26.92 -40.80
C ASP A 36 -6.71 -28.03 -40.30
N ARG A 37 -5.77 -27.65 -39.43
CA ARG A 37 -4.72 -28.52 -38.90
C ARG A 37 -4.38 -28.16 -37.48
N VAL A 38 -4.21 -29.19 -36.67
CA VAL A 38 -3.70 -29.09 -35.29
C VAL A 38 -2.19 -29.28 -35.35
N THR A 39 -1.43 -28.18 -35.38
CA THR A 39 0.04 -28.19 -35.53
C THR A 39 0.67 -27.48 -34.29
N ALA A 40 2.00 -27.46 -34.25
CA ALA A 40 2.71 -26.86 -33.12
C ALA A 40 2.26 -25.43 -32.73
N PRO A 41 2.01 -24.48 -33.68
CA PRO A 41 1.48 -23.15 -33.31
C PRO A 41 0.11 -23.20 -32.64
N PHE A 42 -0.80 -24.13 -33.00
CA PHE A 42 -2.07 -24.30 -32.30
C PHE A 42 -1.86 -24.65 -30.83
N PHE A 43 -1.00 -25.64 -30.55
CA PHE A 43 -0.71 -26.01 -29.14
C PHE A 43 -0.04 -24.91 -28.37
N ILE A 44 0.85 -24.14 -28.98
CA ILE A 44 1.49 -22.98 -28.35
C ILE A 44 0.43 -21.96 -27.94
N LEU A 45 -0.45 -21.57 -28.85
CA LEU A 45 -1.53 -20.61 -28.57
C LEU A 45 -2.48 -21.12 -27.50
N ALA A 46 -2.88 -22.41 -27.57
CA ALA A 46 -3.75 -23.03 -26.58
C ALA A 46 -3.11 -23.05 -25.15
N ILE A 47 -1.82 -23.37 -25.07
CA ILE A 47 -1.07 -23.34 -23.83
C ILE A 47 -0.99 -21.92 -23.28
N LEU A 48 -0.66 -20.93 -24.11
CA LEU A 48 -0.61 -19.52 -23.69
C LEU A 48 -1.98 -19.02 -23.21
N ALA A 49 -3.07 -19.39 -23.90
CA ALA A 49 -4.43 -19.07 -23.45
C ALA A 49 -4.75 -19.72 -22.08
N GLY A 50 -4.38 -20.98 -21.90
CA GLY A 50 -4.52 -21.68 -20.64
C GLY A 50 -3.74 -21.03 -19.49
N VAL A 51 -2.48 -20.67 -19.73
CA VAL A 51 -1.64 -19.95 -18.75
C VAL A 51 -2.25 -18.59 -18.41
N ALA A 52 -2.69 -17.82 -19.45
CA ALA A 52 -3.33 -16.53 -19.22
C ALA A 52 -4.60 -16.67 -18.36
N THR A 53 -5.39 -17.72 -18.57
CA THR A 53 -6.57 -18.01 -17.73
C THR A 53 -6.18 -18.30 -16.29
N ILE A 54 -5.16 -19.11 -16.06
CA ILE A 54 -4.65 -19.39 -14.70
C ILE A 54 -4.22 -18.09 -14.02
N VAL A 55 -3.52 -17.21 -14.73
CA VAL A 55 -3.12 -15.89 -14.21
C VAL A 55 -4.33 -15.04 -13.84
N VAL A 56 -5.35 -14.97 -14.71
CA VAL A 56 -6.60 -14.25 -14.44
C VAL A 56 -7.28 -14.78 -13.17
N LEU A 57 -7.42 -16.09 -13.03
CA LEU A 57 -8.04 -16.72 -11.86
C LEU A 57 -7.24 -16.46 -10.58
N TYR A 58 -5.91 -16.56 -10.65
CA TYR A 58 -5.02 -16.26 -9.54
C TYR A 58 -5.13 -14.78 -9.11
N MET A 59 -5.11 -13.85 -10.06
CA MET A 59 -5.26 -12.42 -9.77
C MET A 59 -6.64 -12.08 -9.23
N TYR A 60 -7.70 -12.76 -9.69
CA TYR A 60 -9.03 -12.64 -9.11
C TYR A 60 -9.07 -13.13 -7.65
N TYR A 61 -8.45 -14.28 -7.38
CA TYR A 61 -8.29 -14.78 -6.02
C TYR A 61 -7.54 -13.78 -5.12
N CYS A 62 -6.39 -13.28 -5.57
CA CYS A 62 -5.63 -12.26 -4.85
C CYS A 62 -6.45 -11.01 -4.58
N ARG A 63 -7.19 -10.53 -5.59
CA ARG A 63 -8.10 -9.38 -5.45
C ARG A 63 -9.12 -9.60 -4.32
N ARG A 64 -9.68 -10.80 -4.22
CA ARG A 64 -10.60 -11.16 -3.13
C ARG A 64 -9.93 -11.17 -1.77
N VAL A 65 -8.69 -11.63 -1.67
CA VAL A 65 -7.93 -11.67 -0.42
C VAL A 65 -7.54 -10.26 0.04
N PHE A 66 -7.11 -9.39 -0.88
CA PHE A 66 -6.76 -8.00 -0.55
C PHE A 66 -7.97 -7.11 -0.24
N ASP A 67 -9.14 -7.48 -0.69
CA ASP A 67 -10.36 -6.71 -0.48
C ASP A 67 -10.67 -6.50 1.00
N PHE A 68 -11.04 -5.26 1.38
CA PHE A 68 -11.30 -4.89 2.78
C PHE A 68 -12.47 -5.65 3.40
N GLU A 69 -13.52 -5.90 2.62
CA GLU A 69 -14.73 -6.59 3.07
C GLU A 69 -14.71 -8.09 2.76
N GLY A 70 -13.94 -8.50 1.75
CA GLY A 70 -13.78 -9.89 1.34
C GLY A 70 -12.78 -10.63 2.23
N GLY A 71 -11.53 -10.76 1.77
CA GLY A 71 -10.47 -11.45 2.52
C GLY A 71 -9.89 -10.64 3.68
N GLY A 72 -10.07 -9.31 3.68
CA GLY A 72 -9.65 -8.42 4.76
C GLY A 72 -8.14 -8.30 4.99
N LEU A 73 -7.31 -8.71 4.02
CA LEU A 73 -5.85 -8.69 4.19
C LEU A 73 -5.33 -7.27 4.42
N MET A 74 -5.81 -6.28 3.65
CA MET A 74 -5.39 -4.88 3.85
C MET A 74 -5.75 -4.37 5.24
N ARG A 75 -6.90 -4.76 5.78
CA ARG A 75 -7.29 -4.43 7.15
C ARG A 75 -6.34 -5.04 8.18
N ARG A 76 -5.91 -6.30 7.98
CA ARG A 76 -4.92 -6.95 8.86
C ARG A 76 -3.55 -6.28 8.78
N ILE A 77 -3.14 -5.84 7.59
CA ILE A 77 -1.89 -5.08 7.41
C ILE A 77 -1.94 -3.76 8.18
N HIS A 78 -3.04 -3.00 8.05
CA HIS A 78 -3.20 -1.75 8.79
C HIS A 78 -3.26 -1.98 10.31
N ALA A 79 -3.96 -3.02 10.77
CA ALA A 79 -4.01 -3.35 12.19
C ALA A 79 -2.60 -3.69 12.72
N TYR A 80 -1.85 -4.53 11.99
CA TYR A 80 -0.48 -4.88 12.35
C TYR A 80 0.43 -3.64 12.43
N LEU A 81 0.31 -2.71 11.46
CA LEU A 81 1.05 -1.44 11.49
C LEU A 81 0.71 -0.62 12.73
N LEU A 82 -0.57 -0.46 13.04
CA LEU A 82 -1.02 0.33 14.19
C LEU A 82 -0.70 -0.35 15.54
N ASP A 83 -0.58 -1.67 15.58
CA ASP A 83 -0.14 -2.40 16.77
C ASP A 83 1.36 -2.21 17.07
N GLN A 84 2.17 -1.83 16.07
CA GLN A 84 3.58 -1.49 16.26
C GLN A 84 3.82 0.00 16.53
N LEU A 85 2.80 0.87 16.35
CA LEU A 85 2.94 2.30 16.57
C LEU A 85 3.00 2.61 18.08
N PRO A 86 4.14 3.06 18.64
CA PRO A 86 4.29 3.31 20.08
C PRO A 86 3.72 4.67 20.48
N TRP A 87 2.44 4.89 20.21
CA TRP A 87 1.73 6.15 20.41
C TRP A 87 0.55 5.99 21.38
N ASP A 88 0.37 6.97 22.25
CA ASP A 88 -0.74 7.01 23.22
C ASP A 88 -2.08 7.47 22.61
N GLY A 89 -2.05 7.96 21.36
CA GLY A 89 -3.23 8.42 20.65
C GLY A 89 -3.66 9.85 20.96
N LEU A 90 -2.81 10.64 21.59
CA LEU A 90 -3.10 12.03 21.90
C LEU A 90 -2.48 12.98 20.89
N GLY A 91 -3.26 13.95 20.40
CA GLY A 91 -2.81 14.98 19.48
C GLY A 91 -3.08 14.63 18.00
N ARG A 92 -2.12 14.93 17.13
CA ARG A 92 -2.30 14.86 15.66
C ARG A 92 -1.42 13.81 15.02
N ALA A 93 -2.01 12.95 14.19
CA ALA A 93 -1.30 12.00 13.35
C ALA A 93 -1.33 12.42 11.88
N LEU A 94 -0.26 12.08 11.15
CA LEU A 94 -0.18 12.19 9.70
C LEU A 94 -0.16 10.79 9.08
N ASP A 95 -1.01 10.56 8.10
CA ASP A 95 -0.97 9.39 7.20
C ASP A 95 -0.41 9.84 5.85
N VAL A 96 0.84 9.47 5.57
CA VAL A 96 1.54 9.81 4.32
C VAL A 96 1.17 8.81 3.24
N GLY A 97 0.52 9.30 2.17
CA GLY A 97 0.01 8.47 1.07
C GLY A 97 -1.27 7.73 1.46
N CYS A 98 -2.26 8.46 1.95
CA CYS A 98 -3.48 7.88 2.52
C CYS A 98 -4.38 7.14 1.51
N GLY A 99 -4.15 7.28 0.21
CA GLY A 99 -4.91 6.62 -0.85
C GLY A 99 -6.40 6.91 -0.79
N SER A 100 -7.19 5.93 -0.40
CA SER A 100 -8.64 6.03 -0.18
C SER A 100 -9.04 6.37 1.27
N GLY A 101 -8.06 6.72 2.12
CA GLY A 101 -8.25 7.08 3.52
C GLY A 101 -8.34 5.89 4.49
N ALA A 102 -8.03 4.69 4.04
CA ALA A 102 -8.26 3.48 4.84
C ALA A 102 -7.39 3.43 6.11
N LEU A 103 -6.09 3.77 6.02
CA LEU A 103 -5.21 3.80 7.20
C LEU A 103 -5.49 5.02 8.08
N THR A 104 -5.76 6.19 7.49
CA THR A 104 -6.22 7.40 8.21
C THR A 104 -7.42 7.09 9.10
N ILE A 105 -8.46 6.46 8.52
CA ILE A 105 -9.69 6.09 9.22
C ILE A 105 -9.43 5.01 10.28
N ALA A 106 -8.60 4.01 9.96
CA ALA A 106 -8.21 2.97 10.92
C ALA A 106 -7.48 3.59 12.12
N THR A 107 -6.58 4.56 11.90
CA THR A 107 -5.86 5.31 12.92
C THR A 107 -6.84 6.10 13.81
N ALA A 108 -7.78 6.85 13.21
CA ALA A 108 -8.79 7.61 13.95
C ALA A 108 -9.72 6.70 14.78
N LYS A 109 -10.03 5.49 14.32
CA LYS A 109 -10.82 4.51 15.08
C LYS A 109 -10.03 3.86 16.21
N ARG A 110 -8.74 3.58 16.01
CA ARG A 110 -7.85 2.98 17.00
C ARG A 110 -7.55 3.95 18.14
N PHE A 111 -7.44 5.25 17.82
CA PHE A 111 -7.08 6.33 18.72
C PHE A 111 -8.21 7.38 18.77
N PRO A 112 -9.22 7.20 19.63
CA PRO A 112 -10.44 8.02 19.61
C PRO A 112 -10.24 9.51 19.94
N LEU A 113 -9.11 9.89 20.56
CA LEU A 113 -8.76 11.26 20.89
C LEU A 113 -7.86 11.93 19.85
N ALA A 114 -7.44 11.21 18.84
CA ALA A 114 -6.56 11.73 17.78
C ALA A 114 -7.32 12.48 16.69
N GLU A 115 -6.70 13.54 16.19
CA GLU A 115 -6.99 14.13 14.89
C GLU A 115 -6.03 13.52 13.85
N VAL A 116 -6.52 13.08 12.71
CA VAL A 116 -5.70 12.39 11.70
C VAL A 116 -5.77 13.14 10.38
N GLN A 117 -4.62 13.60 9.91
CA GLN A 117 -4.46 14.21 8.60
C GLN A 117 -3.97 13.15 7.61
N GLY A 118 -4.74 12.89 6.55
CA GLY A 118 -4.30 12.09 5.41
C GLY A 118 -3.83 12.99 4.28
N ILE A 119 -2.70 12.66 3.66
CA ILE A 119 -2.26 13.30 2.42
C ILE A 119 -2.00 12.26 1.35
N ASP A 120 -2.27 12.60 0.10
CA ASP A 120 -1.92 11.79 -1.06
C ASP A 120 -1.73 12.67 -2.30
N TYR A 121 -0.97 12.20 -3.25
CA TYR A 121 -0.80 12.86 -4.54
C TYR A 121 -1.99 12.62 -5.47
N TRP A 122 -2.75 11.54 -5.24
CA TRP A 122 -3.87 11.06 -6.05
C TRP A 122 -3.60 11.11 -7.55
N PRO A 123 -2.59 10.37 -8.04
CA PRO A 123 -2.31 10.35 -9.46
C PRO A 123 -3.50 9.74 -10.22
N PRO A 124 -3.76 10.20 -11.46
CA PRO A 124 -4.95 9.79 -12.22
C PRO A 124 -5.12 8.29 -12.46
N MET A 125 -4.05 7.52 -12.28
CA MET A 125 -4.09 6.06 -12.45
C MET A 125 -4.84 5.34 -11.31
N TRP A 126 -4.96 5.95 -10.13
CA TRP A 126 -5.75 5.46 -9.02
C TRP A 126 -7.15 6.08 -9.08
N ASN A 127 -8.18 5.25 -9.14
CA ASN A 127 -9.56 5.71 -9.29
C ASN A 127 -10.18 6.11 -7.95
N TYR A 128 -9.47 6.90 -7.14
CA TYR A 128 -9.91 7.48 -5.88
C TYR A 128 -9.25 8.85 -5.66
N GLY A 129 -9.76 9.64 -4.74
CA GLY A 129 -9.28 10.97 -4.43
C GLY A 129 -9.86 11.48 -3.12
N GLN A 130 -9.60 12.75 -2.79
CA GLN A 130 -10.01 13.36 -1.53
C GLN A 130 -11.49 13.13 -1.19
N ALA A 131 -12.41 13.35 -2.13
CA ALA A 131 -13.84 13.16 -1.91
C ALA A 131 -14.20 11.71 -1.52
N GLN A 132 -13.45 10.71 -2.02
CA GLN A 132 -13.62 9.32 -1.63
C GLN A 132 -13.20 9.09 -0.18
N CYS A 133 -12.09 9.72 0.25
CA CYS A 133 -11.61 9.64 1.63
C CYS A 133 -12.62 10.25 2.60
N GLU A 134 -13.13 11.43 2.28
CA GLU A 134 -14.16 12.13 3.07
C GLU A 134 -15.45 11.31 3.18
N SER A 135 -15.90 10.71 2.05
CA SER A 135 -17.07 9.83 2.03
C SER A 135 -16.87 8.58 2.89
N ASN A 136 -15.67 7.98 2.85
CA ASN A 136 -15.33 6.82 3.67
C ASN A 136 -15.28 7.19 5.17
N ALA A 137 -14.67 8.33 5.52
CA ALA A 137 -14.61 8.80 6.90
C ALA A 137 -16.00 9.08 7.47
N ALA A 138 -16.89 9.67 6.66
CA ALA A 138 -18.29 9.88 7.04
C ALA A 138 -19.04 8.57 7.24
N ALA A 139 -18.86 7.59 6.34
CA ALA A 139 -19.47 6.27 6.44
C ALA A 139 -19.02 5.48 7.68
N GLU A 140 -17.76 5.71 8.13
CA GLU A 140 -17.17 5.07 9.32
C GLU A 140 -17.39 5.88 10.61
N GLY A 141 -18.05 7.06 10.54
CA GLY A 141 -18.39 7.88 11.70
C GLY A 141 -17.20 8.60 12.35
N VAL A 142 -16.15 8.89 11.57
CA VAL A 142 -14.94 9.57 12.05
C VAL A 142 -14.59 10.85 11.27
N ALA A 143 -15.52 11.36 10.46
CA ALA A 143 -15.29 12.52 9.59
C ALA A 143 -14.80 13.77 10.34
N GLU A 144 -15.29 14.00 11.56
CA GLU A 144 -14.91 15.18 12.36
C GLU A 144 -13.44 15.15 12.84
N ARG A 145 -12.80 13.97 12.78
CA ARG A 145 -11.42 13.77 13.25
C ARG A 145 -10.45 13.40 12.13
N CYS A 146 -10.96 13.29 10.89
CA CYS A 146 -10.15 12.97 9.70
C CYS A 146 -10.21 14.15 8.72
N ALA A 147 -9.06 14.67 8.35
CA ALA A 147 -8.92 15.65 7.30
C ALA A 147 -8.07 15.07 6.15
N PHE A 148 -8.35 15.48 4.92
CA PHE A 148 -7.63 14.97 3.74
C PHE A 148 -7.24 16.12 2.84
N GLN A 149 -6.02 16.09 2.32
CA GLN A 149 -5.54 17.09 1.35
C GLN A 149 -4.56 16.49 0.36
N HIS A 150 -4.44 17.15 -0.80
CA HIS A 150 -3.39 16.82 -1.76
C HIS A 150 -2.02 17.14 -1.17
N GLY A 151 -1.03 16.24 -1.38
CA GLY A 151 0.34 16.44 -0.94
C GLY A 151 1.32 15.49 -1.62
N ASP A 152 2.58 15.91 -1.69
CA ASP A 152 3.69 15.09 -2.21
C ASP A 152 4.53 14.59 -1.02
N ALA A 153 4.70 13.27 -0.89
CA ALA A 153 5.53 12.66 0.15
C ALA A 153 7.02 13.05 0.03
N ALA A 154 7.46 13.53 -1.13
CA ALA A 154 8.83 14.02 -1.32
C ALA A 154 9.05 15.42 -0.72
N LYS A 155 7.99 16.16 -0.45
CA LYS A 155 8.02 17.48 0.17
C LYS A 155 6.70 17.74 0.87
N LEU A 156 6.67 17.46 2.16
CA LEU A 156 5.48 17.64 2.98
C LEU A 156 5.26 19.12 3.29
N ASP A 157 4.09 19.64 2.95
CA ASP A 157 3.73 21.06 3.18
C ASP A 157 3.28 21.30 4.63
N PHE A 158 4.13 20.86 5.58
CA PHE A 158 3.95 21.04 7.01
C PHE A 158 5.26 21.51 7.65
N PRO A 159 5.18 22.29 8.73
CA PRO A 159 6.37 22.70 9.47
C PRO A 159 7.03 21.51 10.17
N ASP A 160 8.30 21.68 10.55
CA ASP A 160 9.02 20.72 11.36
C ASP A 160 8.31 20.50 12.71
N ASN A 161 8.37 19.28 13.22
CA ASN A 161 7.84 18.93 14.55
C ASN A 161 6.35 19.30 14.72
N HIS A 162 5.52 18.97 13.73
CA HIS A 162 4.10 19.32 13.69
C HIS A 162 3.17 18.23 14.22
N PHE A 163 3.47 16.97 13.92
CA PHE A 163 2.63 15.82 14.27
C PHE A 163 3.17 15.04 15.47
N ASP A 164 2.26 14.47 16.23
CA ASP A 164 2.56 13.60 17.37
C ASP A 164 2.80 12.16 16.93
N ALA A 165 2.20 11.76 15.77
CA ALA A 165 2.46 10.48 15.13
C ALA A 165 2.53 10.60 13.62
N VAL A 166 3.30 9.73 12.96
CA VAL A 166 3.35 9.58 11.49
C VAL A 166 3.21 8.11 11.12
N VAL A 167 2.29 7.81 10.20
CA VAL A 167 2.09 6.48 9.64
C VAL A 167 2.16 6.53 8.12
N SER A 168 2.56 5.43 7.49
CA SER A 168 2.54 5.26 6.03
C SER A 168 2.51 3.79 5.68
N ASN A 169 1.76 3.42 4.64
CA ASN A 169 1.66 2.03 4.20
C ASN A 169 1.71 1.91 2.68
N PHE A 170 2.79 1.34 2.13
CA PHE A 170 3.02 1.08 0.71
C PHE A 170 3.02 2.34 -0.17
N VAL A 171 3.78 3.36 0.22
CA VAL A 171 3.81 4.67 -0.46
C VAL A 171 5.17 5.01 -1.05
N PHE A 172 6.22 4.90 -0.26
CA PHE A 172 7.53 5.47 -0.65
C PHE A 172 8.11 4.85 -1.91
N HIS A 173 7.89 3.56 -2.16
CA HIS A 173 8.33 2.89 -3.37
C HIS A 173 7.63 3.44 -4.64
N GLU A 174 6.43 3.97 -4.54
CA GLU A 174 5.66 4.55 -5.66
C GLU A 174 6.07 6.00 -5.98
N VAL A 175 6.68 6.73 -5.05
CA VAL A 175 7.07 8.14 -5.23
C VAL A 175 8.18 8.24 -6.27
N ARG A 176 7.89 8.85 -7.41
CA ARG A 176 8.83 8.99 -8.54
C ARG A 176 9.57 10.33 -8.55
N THR A 177 9.08 11.31 -7.83
CA THR A 177 9.64 12.66 -7.73
C THR A 177 10.94 12.68 -6.93
N GLN A 178 11.17 11.70 -6.05
CA GLN A 178 12.39 11.50 -5.29
C GLN A 178 12.95 10.09 -5.53
N LYS A 179 14.20 10.02 -6.00
CA LYS A 179 14.89 8.74 -6.28
C LYS A 179 15.45 8.11 -5.01
N ASP A 180 16.05 8.93 -4.15
CA ASP A 180 16.55 8.49 -2.86
C ASP A 180 15.38 8.31 -1.89
N LYS A 181 15.09 7.06 -1.57
CA LYS A 181 13.93 6.70 -0.73
C LYS A 181 14.16 7.01 0.75
N PHE A 182 15.41 7.11 1.18
CA PHE A 182 15.72 7.54 2.54
C PHE A 182 15.29 8.97 2.80
N MET A 183 15.46 9.87 1.80
CA MET A 183 14.97 11.25 1.92
C MET A 183 13.46 11.34 2.13
N LEU A 184 12.66 10.39 1.62
CA LEU A 184 11.23 10.35 1.87
C LEU A 184 10.91 10.00 3.33
N ILE A 185 11.68 9.09 3.92
CA ILE A 185 11.56 8.70 5.32
C ILE A 185 12.00 9.86 6.22
N GLU A 186 13.13 10.51 5.91
CA GLU A 186 13.61 11.69 6.63
C GLU A 186 12.60 12.83 6.58
N GLU A 187 11.94 13.06 5.43
CA GLU A 187 10.89 14.07 5.28
C GLU A 187 9.66 13.74 6.15
N ALA A 188 9.26 12.48 6.21
CA ALA A 188 8.20 12.04 7.12
C ALA A 188 8.60 12.24 8.60
N LEU A 189 9.86 11.96 8.95
CA LEU A 189 10.39 12.19 10.29
C LEU A 189 10.63 13.68 10.58
N ARG A 190 10.90 14.54 9.59
CA ARG A 190 11.05 15.99 9.79
C ARG A 190 9.80 16.58 10.41
N VAL A 191 8.63 16.25 9.90
CA VAL A 191 7.34 16.78 10.38
C VAL A 191 6.87 16.15 11.69
N LEU A 192 7.51 15.05 12.13
CA LEU A 192 7.23 14.40 13.41
C LEU A 192 7.91 15.17 14.55
N LYS A 193 7.19 15.40 15.63
CA LYS A 193 7.71 16.04 16.87
C LYS A 193 8.80 15.18 17.52
N LYS A 194 9.69 15.80 18.27
CA LYS A 194 10.55 15.08 19.22
C LYS A 194 9.69 14.35 20.25
N GLY A 195 9.99 13.08 20.46
CA GLY A 195 9.16 12.20 21.28
C GLY A 195 7.90 11.69 20.57
N GLY A 196 7.65 12.07 19.33
CA GLY A 196 6.55 11.56 18.52
C GLY A 196 6.82 10.15 17.97
N ALA A 197 5.75 9.40 17.74
CA ALA A 197 5.80 8.01 17.31
C ALA A 197 5.69 7.88 15.80
N PHE A 198 6.30 6.82 15.21
CA PHE A 198 6.12 6.52 13.79
C PHE A 198 6.02 5.03 13.53
N ALA A 199 5.29 4.67 12.48
CA ALA A 199 5.24 3.34 11.90
C ALA A 199 5.10 3.45 10.36
N LEU A 200 6.13 3.06 9.66
CA LEU A 200 6.25 3.15 8.21
C LEU A 200 6.42 1.74 7.65
N HIS A 201 5.54 1.34 6.75
CA HIS A 201 5.47 -0.01 6.21
C HIS A 201 5.58 0.04 4.68
N ASP A 202 6.63 -0.58 4.13
CA ASP A 202 6.90 -0.55 2.69
C ASP A 202 7.73 -1.76 2.25
N THR A 203 8.09 -1.82 0.97
CA THR A 203 8.96 -2.83 0.36
C THR A 203 10.43 -2.66 0.78
N PHE A 204 10.68 -2.41 2.04
CA PHE A 204 12.01 -2.10 2.60
C PHE A 204 13.07 -3.20 2.40
N GLY A 205 12.65 -4.44 2.14
CA GLY A 205 13.56 -5.52 1.76
C GLY A 205 14.08 -5.44 0.32
N ASN A 206 13.60 -4.49 -0.49
CA ASN A 206 14.13 -4.23 -1.82
C ASN A 206 15.42 -3.39 -1.73
N ARG A 207 16.57 -4.09 -1.72
CA ARG A 207 17.88 -3.45 -1.57
C ARG A 207 18.27 -2.52 -2.72
N ASP A 208 17.76 -2.74 -3.92
CA ASP A 208 18.03 -1.85 -5.07
C ASP A 208 17.36 -0.48 -4.87
N MET A 209 16.28 -0.43 -4.10
CA MET A 209 15.51 0.78 -3.84
C MET A 209 15.87 1.45 -2.51
N TYR A 210 16.09 0.64 -1.46
CA TYR A 210 16.29 1.12 -0.09
C TYR A 210 17.69 0.82 0.48
N GLY A 211 18.57 0.18 -0.29
CA GLY A 211 19.87 -0.20 0.25
C GLY A 211 19.77 -1.19 1.41
N ASP A 212 20.64 -1.02 2.40
CA ASP A 212 20.65 -1.84 3.61
C ASP A 212 19.92 -1.11 4.75
N MET A 213 18.79 -1.65 5.19
CA MET A 213 17.97 -1.03 6.23
C MET A 213 18.62 -1.03 7.61
N ASP A 214 19.51 -1.97 7.91
CA ASP A 214 20.24 -1.97 9.19
C ASP A 214 21.23 -0.80 9.25
N VAL A 215 21.86 -0.48 8.11
CA VAL A 215 22.71 0.70 7.97
C VAL A 215 21.89 1.97 8.11
N PHE A 216 20.69 2.02 7.50
CA PHE A 216 19.82 3.18 7.63
C PHE A 216 19.30 3.38 9.05
N VAL A 217 18.95 2.31 9.76
CA VAL A 217 18.58 2.37 11.18
C VAL A 217 19.73 2.92 12.04
N ALA A 218 20.97 2.46 11.79
CA ALA A 218 22.14 2.99 12.49
C ALA A 218 22.31 4.49 12.22
N TYR A 219 22.21 4.90 10.96
CA TYR A 219 22.23 6.31 10.56
C TYR A 219 21.15 7.14 11.27
N LEU A 220 19.90 6.70 11.31
CA LEU A 220 18.84 7.41 12.01
C LEU A 220 19.12 7.59 13.51
N LYS A 221 19.72 6.59 14.17
CA LYS A 221 20.16 6.69 15.57
C LYS A 221 21.24 7.75 15.76
N GLU A 222 22.21 7.84 14.84
CA GLU A 222 23.23 8.89 14.84
C GLU A 222 22.63 10.30 14.61
N GLN A 223 21.51 10.39 13.86
CA GLN A 223 20.75 11.64 13.68
C GLN A 223 19.87 12.00 14.89
N GLY A 224 19.89 11.21 15.96
CA GLY A 224 19.20 11.51 17.21
C GLY A 224 17.75 10.99 17.26
N ILE A 225 17.36 10.05 16.41
CA ILE A 225 16.10 9.32 16.59
C ILE A 225 16.26 8.42 17.80
N ALA A 226 15.48 8.70 18.87
CA ALA A 226 15.68 8.12 20.19
C ALA A 226 15.52 6.59 20.19
N ASP A 227 14.49 6.10 19.52
CA ASP A 227 14.21 4.68 19.40
C ASP A 227 13.72 4.37 17.99
N VAL A 228 14.48 3.55 17.28
CA VAL A 228 14.13 3.09 15.92
C VAL A 228 14.44 1.61 15.78
N SER A 229 13.46 0.87 15.27
CA SER A 229 13.53 -0.56 15.01
C SER A 229 13.05 -0.89 13.60
N TYR A 230 13.65 -1.92 13.00
CA TYR A 230 13.27 -2.45 11.72
C TYR A 230 12.80 -3.91 11.83
N ILE A 231 11.62 -4.21 11.31
CA ILE A 231 11.10 -5.57 11.19
C ILE A 231 11.13 -5.97 9.71
N PRO A 232 12.04 -6.84 9.29
CA PRO A 232 12.03 -7.37 7.92
C PRO A 232 10.95 -8.42 7.72
N ASN A 233 10.50 -8.60 6.46
CA ASN A 233 9.61 -9.68 6.04
C ASN A 233 8.32 -9.77 6.87
N THR A 234 7.67 -8.64 7.08
CA THR A 234 6.43 -8.54 7.89
C THR A 234 5.29 -9.40 7.35
N GLU A 235 5.35 -9.82 6.09
CA GLU A 235 4.41 -10.78 5.51
C GLU A 235 4.41 -12.15 6.22
N ARG A 236 5.41 -12.44 7.05
CA ARG A 236 5.48 -13.66 7.88
C ARG A 236 4.72 -13.51 9.19
N ASN A 237 4.53 -12.27 9.64
CA ASN A 237 3.90 -11.94 10.91
C ASN A 237 2.40 -11.63 10.75
N ILE A 238 1.94 -11.43 9.50
CA ILE A 238 0.56 -11.11 9.17
C ILE A 238 -0.12 -12.37 8.66
N GLU A 239 -1.28 -12.70 9.23
CA GLU A 239 -2.06 -13.85 8.79
C GLU A 239 -2.57 -13.65 7.36
N MET A 240 -2.09 -14.48 6.44
CA MET A 240 -2.48 -14.45 5.04
C MET A 240 -2.31 -15.82 4.37
N PRO A 241 -3.08 -16.11 3.31
CA PRO A 241 -2.89 -17.32 2.53
C PRO A 241 -1.49 -17.40 1.91
N PRO A 242 -0.82 -18.58 1.94
CA PRO A 242 0.53 -18.73 1.39
C PRO A 242 0.66 -18.29 -0.08
N ALA A 243 -0.38 -18.52 -0.89
CA ALA A 243 -0.41 -18.12 -2.29
C ALA A 243 -0.34 -16.59 -2.51
N VAL A 244 -0.72 -15.78 -1.53
CA VAL A 244 -0.67 -14.30 -1.62
C VAL A 244 0.60 -13.75 -0.99
N ARG A 245 1.20 -14.47 -0.03
CA ARG A 245 2.43 -14.05 0.66
C ARG A 245 3.58 -13.74 -0.31
N PHE A 246 3.65 -14.45 -1.42
CA PHE A 246 4.64 -14.21 -2.47
C PHE A 246 4.58 -12.76 -3.03
N MET A 247 3.39 -12.18 -3.15
CA MET A 247 3.19 -10.81 -3.66
C MET A 247 3.71 -9.73 -2.69
N LEU A 248 3.81 -10.07 -1.41
CA LEU A 248 4.26 -9.17 -0.34
C LEU A 248 5.68 -9.50 0.13
N ARG A 249 6.43 -10.28 -0.66
CA ARG A 249 7.78 -10.67 -0.29
C ARG A 249 8.71 -9.45 -0.20
N GLY A 250 9.42 -9.36 0.92
CA GLY A 250 10.37 -8.27 1.17
C GLY A 250 9.70 -6.99 1.70
N VAL A 251 8.47 -7.08 2.14
CA VAL A 251 7.85 -5.98 2.89
C VAL A 251 8.46 -5.92 4.29
N GLY A 252 8.71 -4.72 4.77
CA GLY A 252 9.26 -4.49 6.11
C GLY A 252 8.61 -3.30 6.78
N MET A 253 8.88 -3.13 8.05
CA MET A 253 8.37 -2.02 8.86
C MET A 253 9.51 -1.33 9.61
N LEU A 254 9.55 -0.02 9.49
CA LEU A 254 10.38 0.87 10.29
C LEU A 254 9.47 1.58 11.29
N TYR A 255 9.75 1.48 12.58
CA TYR A 255 8.90 2.08 13.62
C TYR A 255 9.73 2.52 14.82
N GLY A 256 9.17 3.40 15.64
CA GLY A 256 9.82 3.88 16.84
C GLY A 256 9.35 5.26 17.29
N THR A 257 10.26 5.96 17.97
CA THR A 257 10.04 7.30 18.55
C THR A 257 11.19 8.23 18.15
N LYS A 258 10.85 9.42 17.63
CA LYS A 258 11.84 10.46 17.25
C LYS A 258 12.48 11.15 18.45
#